data_e6306e50f4ee0b49bd33280e371a2395
#
_entry.id   e6306e50f4ee0b49bd33280e371a2395
#
_cell.length_a   1.000
_cell.length_b   1.000
_cell.length_c   1.000
_cell.angle_alpha   90.00
_cell.angle_beta   90.00
_cell.angle_gamma   90.00
#
_symmetry.space_group_name_H-M   'P 1'
#
loop_
_entity.id
_entity.type
_entity.pdbx_description
1 polymer ?
#
loop_
_entity_poly.entity_id
_entity_poly.type
_entity_poly.pdbx_seq_one_letter_code
_entity_poly.pdbx_strand_id
1 'polypeptide(L)'
;GMTREELADRIVPDLGFNDRMERIFDYGERQFRVYLTPALELEIYDGNDKKLKNLPAPGKKDDPEQAAAAYQSFKEMKKQMKATVANQKLRLEQALSVERKWKAEDWRALFVKNPVMHQFAIGLIWGIYGPEGLEQTFRYMEDGTFNTEDEDEMELPENCVIGLVHPVELSEESRKTWEEQLADYEVVQPFQQLSRTIYTLLPEEENARTLDRFGGYILNGLSLSGKLQAMGWYRGSVQDAGGFYTFYREDTELGLGVELHFSGTFVGGENEDVTVYDARFYQAGTIKRGSYMYDEVKPETAVLLKDVPARYFSEIVYQLAGATAASQERNENWRKEC
;
A
#
# COMPACT_ATOMS: atom_id res chain seq x y z
N GLY A 1 -19.48 4.01 -15.08
CA GLY A 1 -19.62 3.19 -13.89
C GLY A 1 -18.50 3.43 -12.88
N MET A 2 -18.74 3.00 -11.66
CA MET A 2 -17.76 3.13 -10.58
C MET A 2 -16.77 1.98 -10.63
N THR A 3 -15.47 2.28 -10.46
CA THR A 3 -14.46 1.25 -10.39
C THR A 3 -14.56 0.48 -9.07
N ARG A 4 -13.92 -0.69 -9.01
CA ARG A 4 -13.83 -1.49 -7.79
C ARG A 4 -13.18 -0.69 -6.65
N GLU A 5 -12.12 0.07 -6.97
CA GLU A 5 -11.41 0.88 -5.99
C GLU A 5 -12.25 2.06 -5.49
N GLU A 6 -12.98 2.73 -6.37
CA GLU A 6 -13.88 3.82 -5.99
C GLU A 6 -15.00 3.32 -5.07
N LEU A 7 -15.56 2.13 -5.36
CA LEU A 7 -16.57 1.53 -4.49
C LEU A 7 -15.98 1.19 -3.12
N ALA A 8 -14.78 0.61 -3.10
CA ALA A 8 -14.10 0.27 -1.85
C ALA A 8 -13.82 1.52 -1.00
N ASP A 9 -13.50 2.65 -1.62
CA ASP A 9 -13.33 3.93 -0.91
C ASP A 9 -14.61 4.37 -0.21
N ARG A 10 -15.75 4.21 -0.87
CA ARG A 10 -17.05 4.67 -0.33
C ARG A 10 -17.54 3.87 0.86
N ILE A 11 -17.07 2.64 1.00
CA ILE A 11 -17.52 1.74 2.08
C ILE A 11 -16.54 1.65 3.26
N VAL A 12 -15.48 2.48 3.29
CA VAL A 12 -14.59 2.53 4.44
C VAL A 12 -15.38 2.97 5.66
N PRO A 13 -15.43 2.16 6.75
CA PRO A 13 -16.20 2.53 7.92
C PRO A 13 -15.57 3.70 8.67
N ASP A 14 -16.42 4.57 9.23
CA ASP A 14 -15.98 5.69 10.05
C ASP A 14 -15.80 5.31 11.52
N LEU A 15 -16.18 4.10 11.88
CA LEU A 15 -16.11 3.53 13.23
C LEU A 15 -16.88 4.33 14.29
N GLY A 16 -17.79 5.20 13.85
CA GLY A 16 -18.57 6.04 14.74
C GLY A 16 -17.84 7.28 15.26
N PHE A 17 -16.63 7.56 14.78
CA PHE A 17 -15.91 8.78 15.12
C PHE A 17 -16.53 9.99 14.41
N ASN A 18 -16.52 11.14 15.10
CA ASN A 18 -16.99 12.41 14.55
C ASN A 18 -15.84 13.13 13.79
N ASP A 19 -16.10 14.36 13.36
CA ASP A 19 -15.14 15.18 12.62
C ASP A 19 -13.93 15.67 13.44
N ARG A 20 -13.98 15.47 14.76
CA ARG A 20 -12.85 15.72 15.67
C ARG A 20 -12.09 14.45 16.01
N MET A 21 -12.36 13.36 15.30
CA MET A 21 -11.75 12.06 15.54
C MET A 21 -12.09 11.49 16.92
N GLU A 22 -13.27 11.84 17.44
CA GLU A 22 -13.71 11.45 18.78
C GLU A 22 -15.00 10.64 18.72
N ARG A 23 -15.17 9.73 19.68
CA ARG A 23 -16.40 8.99 19.92
C ARG A 23 -16.65 8.92 21.43
N ILE A 24 -17.89 9.21 21.83
CA ILE A 24 -18.29 9.21 23.23
C ILE A 24 -18.92 7.87 23.59
N PHE A 25 -18.50 7.29 24.71
CA PHE A 25 -19.08 6.09 25.29
C PHE A 25 -19.73 6.49 26.62
N ASP A 26 -21.07 6.45 26.66
CA ASP A 26 -21.89 6.95 27.75
C ASP A 26 -22.36 5.78 28.63
N TYR A 27 -21.91 5.81 29.89
CA TYR A 27 -22.29 4.80 30.90
C TYR A 27 -23.43 5.27 31.81
N GLY A 28 -24.01 6.43 31.52
CA GLY A 28 -25.04 7.05 32.36
C GLY A 28 -24.44 8.18 33.18
N GLU A 29 -23.96 7.88 34.38
CA GLU A 29 -23.30 8.89 35.22
C GLU A 29 -21.89 9.23 34.73
N ARG A 30 -21.20 8.26 34.16
CA ARG A 30 -19.84 8.46 33.60
C ARG A 30 -19.89 8.46 32.10
N GLN A 31 -19.08 9.33 31.51
CA GLN A 31 -18.91 9.40 30.07
C GLN A 31 -17.42 9.33 29.76
N PHE A 32 -17.09 8.62 28.70
CA PHE A 32 -15.71 8.45 28.25
C PHE A 32 -15.57 8.94 26.80
N ARG A 33 -14.50 9.67 26.54
CA ARG A 33 -14.19 10.18 25.23
C ARG A 33 -13.02 9.38 24.67
N VAL A 34 -13.21 8.76 23.51
CA VAL A 34 -12.19 8.01 22.81
C VAL A 34 -11.76 8.80 21.59
N TYR A 35 -10.47 9.05 21.50
CA TYR A 35 -9.86 9.81 20.42
C TYR A 35 -9.03 8.89 19.55
N LEU A 36 -9.21 8.97 18.21
CA LEU A 36 -8.40 8.27 17.23
C LEU A 36 -7.23 9.19 16.84
N THR A 37 -6.00 8.79 17.21
CA THR A 37 -4.81 9.61 16.98
C THR A 37 -4.33 9.53 15.52
N PRO A 38 -3.49 10.47 15.06
CA PRO A 38 -2.83 10.35 13.76
C PRO A 38 -1.93 9.12 13.60
N ALA A 39 -1.49 8.52 14.71
CA ALA A 39 -0.75 7.27 14.71
C ALA A 39 -1.68 6.04 14.57
N LEU A 40 -2.99 6.26 14.40
CA LEU A 40 -4.01 5.22 14.28
C LEU A 40 -4.12 4.35 15.53
N GLU A 41 -3.94 4.99 16.66
CA GLU A 41 -4.11 4.42 18.00
C GLU A 41 -5.25 5.12 18.73
N LEU A 42 -5.74 4.49 19.80
CA LEU A 42 -6.81 5.07 20.61
C LEU A 42 -6.25 5.69 21.88
N GLU A 43 -6.75 6.87 22.19
CA GLU A 43 -6.56 7.49 23.51
C GLU A 43 -7.92 7.62 24.18
N ILE A 44 -7.99 7.28 25.46
CA ILE A 44 -9.25 7.23 26.24
C ILE A 44 -9.16 8.24 27.38
N TYR A 45 -10.19 9.06 27.50
CA TYR A 45 -10.27 10.10 28.54
C TYR A 45 -11.58 9.95 29.36
N ASP A 46 -11.51 10.16 30.66
CA ASP A 46 -12.70 10.20 31.51
C ASP A 46 -13.39 11.58 31.44
N GLY A 47 -14.46 11.74 32.21
CA GLY A 47 -15.22 12.99 32.25
C GLY A 47 -14.44 14.19 32.77
N ASN A 48 -13.30 13.99 33.41
CA ASN A 48 -12.41 15.03 33.92
C ASN A 48 -11.17 15.22 33.04
N ASP A 49 -11.21 14.74 31.82
CA ASP A 49 -10.12 14.77 30.86
C ASP A 49 -8.84 14.06 31.31
N LYS A 50 -8.98 13.13 32.24
CA LYS A 50 -7.86 12.28 32.63
C LYS A 50 -7.70 11.15 31.64
N LYS A 51 -6.47 10.97 31.14
CA LYS A 51 -6.14 9.90 30.22
C LYS A 51 -6.12 8.55 30.95
N LEU A 52 -6.85 7.60 30.40
CA LEU A 52 -6.94 6.24 30.91
C LEU A 52 -6.21 5.28 30.00
N LYS A 53 -5.67 4.22 30.57
CA LYS A 53 -5.00 3.17 29.80
C LYS A 53 -5.99 2.30 29.03
N ASN A 54 -7.15 2.04 29.62
CA ASN A 54 -8.21 1.21 29.05
C ASN A 54 -9.58 1.81 29.36
N LEU A 55 -10.59 1.47 28.58
CA LEU A 55 -11.96 1.80 28.93
C LEU A 55 -12.39 0.92 30.12
N PRO A 56 -12.83 1.51 31.23
CA PRO A 56 -13.25 0.72 32.40
C PRO A 56 -14.47 -0.14 32.11
N ALA A 57 -14.52 -1.31 32.73
CA ALA A 57 -15.74 -2.12 32.72
C ALA A 57 -16.86 -1.39 33.48
N PRO A 58 -18.14 -1.66 33.18
CA PRO A 58 -19.25 -1.07 33.89
C PRO A 58 -19.15 -1.29 35.41
N GLY A 59 -19.41 -0.23 36.17
CA GLY A 59 -19.37 -0.25 37.63
C GLY A 59 -20.76 -0.19 38.25
N LYS A 60 -20.81 -0.26 39.58
CA LYS A 60 -22.08 -0.32 40.33
C LYS A 60 -22.95 0.95 40.20
N LYS A 61 -22.31 2.11 39.96
CA LYS A 61 -23.03 3.39 39.85
C LYS A 61 -23.48 3.69 38.42
N ASP A 62 -23.03 2.91 37.47
CA ASP A 62 -23.38 3.09 36.04
C ASP A 62 -24.78 2.54 35.77
N ASP A 63 -25.43 3.07 34.74
CA ASP A 63 -26.67 2.46 34.23
C ASP A 63 -26.32 1.07 33.66
N PRO A 64 -26.92 0.00 34.21
CA PRO A 64 -26.52 -1.35 33.82
C PRO A 64 -26.68 -1.67 32.36
N GLU A 65 -27.80 -1.27 31.74
CA GLU A 65 -28.05 -1.54 30.32
C GLU A 65 -27.22 -0.64 29.42
N GLN A 66 -27.20 0.65 29.70
CA GLN A 66 -26.49 1.65 28.91
C GLN A 66 -24.97 1.40 28.94
N ALA A 67 -24.42 1.16 30.14
CA ALA A 67 -23.00 0.91 30.29
C ALA A 67 -22.57 -0.41 29.63
N ALA A 68 -23.37 -1.45 29.75
CA ALA A 68 -23.09 -2.73 29.10
C ALA A 68 -23.07 -2.59 27.57
N ALA A 69 -24.05 -1.86 27.01
CA ALA A 69 -24.14 -1.62 25.57
C ALA A 69 -22.95 -0.78 25.09
N ALA A 70 -22.58 0.28 25.79
CA ALA A 70 -21.45 1.14 25.46
C ALA A 70 -20.12 0.37 25.50
N TYR A 71 -19.91 -0.42 26.53
CA TYR A 71 -18.71 -1.23 26.68
C TYR A 71 -18.59 -2.28 25.56
N GLN A 72 -19.68 -2.92 25.21
CA GLN A 72 -19.72 -3.88 24.11
C GLN A 72 -19.46 -3.18 22.76
N SER A 73 -20.06 -2.02 22.53
CA SER A 73 -19.81 -1.21 21.32
C SER A 73 -18.34 -0.81 21.19
N PHE A 74 -17.70 -0.48 22.30
CA PHE A 74 -16.27 -0.15 22.32
C PHE A 74 -15.43 -1.36 21.89
N LYS A 75 -15.71 -2.54 22.40
CA LYS A 75 -14.99 -3.76 22.04
C LYS A 75 -15.15 -4.08 20.55
N GLU A 76 -16.37 -3.94 20.05
CA GLU A 76 -16.65 -4.17 18.61
C GLU A 76 -15.94 -3.15 17.74
N MET A 77 -15.99 -1.87 18.11
CA MET A 77 -15.31 -0.79 17.44
C MET A 77 -13.79 -1.04 17.38
N LYS A 78 -13.20 -1.43 18.52
CA LYS A 78 -11.77 -1.71 18.62
C LYS A 78 -11.34 -2.85 17.68
N LYS A 79 -12.15 -3.90 17.63
CA LYS A 79 -11.92 -5.05 16.73
C LYS A 79 -12.04 -4.63 15.27
N GLN A 80 -13.09 -3.89 14.93
CA GLN A 80 -13.33 -3.39 13.58
C GLN A 80 -12.23 -2.41 13.15
N MET A 81 -11.77 -1.56 14.05
CA MET A 81 -10.70 -0.60 13.81
C MET A 81 -9.41 -1.32 13.43
N LYS A 82 -9.04 -2.37 14.16
CA LYS A 82 -7.83 -3.14 13.84
C LYS A 82 -7.87 -3.70 12.42
N ALA A 83 -9.00 -4.26 12.03
CA ALA A 83 -9.20 -4.79 10.68
C ALA A 83 -9.20 -3.69 9.61
N THR A 84 -9.89 -2.58 9.88
CA THR A 84 -9.97 -1.44 8.95
C THR A 84 -8.61 -0.80 8.72
N VAL A 85 -7.86 -0.54 9.80
CA VAL A 85 -6.52 0.05 9.70
C VAL A 85 -5.59 -0.84 8.88
N ALA A 86 -5.57 -2.14 9.16
CA ALA A 86 -4.74 -3.08 8.41
C ALA A 86 -5.10 -3.11 6.93
N ASN A 87 -6.40 -3.16 6.62
CA ASN A 87 -6.89 -3.19 5.24
C ASN A 87 -6.58 -1.90 4.48
N GLN A 88 -6.82 -0.74 5.09
CA GLN A 88 -6.57 0.54 4.44
C GLN A 88 -5.08 0.83 4.27
N LYS A 89 -4.25 0.39 5.20
CA LYS A 89 -2.80 0.46 5.06
C LYS A 89 -2.33 -0.29 3.80
N LEU A 90 -2.80 -1.52 3.62
CA LEU A 90 -2.50 -2.31 2.42
C LEU A 90 -2.99 -1.62 1.14
N ARG A 91 -4.21 -1.09 1.15
CA ARG A 91 -4.79 -0.41 -0.01
C ARG A 91 -4.00 0.85 -0.39
N LEU A 92 -3.56 1.63 0.59
CA LEU A 92 -2.77 2.83 0.36
C LEU A 92 -1.36 2.50 -0.13
N GLU A 93 -0.73 1.49 0.43
CA GLU A 93 0.58 1.04 -0.05
C GLU A 93 0.49 0.52 -1.49
N GLN A 94 -0.59 -0.19 -1.81
CA GLN A 94 -0.86 -0.63 -3.17
C GLN A 94 -1.12 0.56 -4.10
N ALA A 95 -1.85 1.58 -3.64
CA ALA A 95 -2.07 2.81 -4.40
C ALA A 95 -0.76 3.53 -4.73
N LEU A 96 0.21 3.51 -3.81
CA LEU A 96 1.55 4.02 -4.05
C LEU A 96 2.26 3.21 -5.15
N SER A 97 2.12 1.90 -5.12
CA SER A 97 2.82 1.02 -6.07
C SER A 97 2.24 1.03 -7.48
N VAL A 98 0.95 1.37 -7.65
CA VAL A 98 0.26 1.39 -8.94
C VAL A 98 -0.08 2.81 -9.43
N GLU A 99 0.49 3.83 -8.84
CA GLU A 99 0.24 5.24 -9.18
C GLU A 99 -1.24 5.63 -9.15
N ARG A 100 -2.00 5.09 -8.22
CA ARG A 100 -3.41 5.43 -8.12
C ARG A 100 -3.59 6.92 -7.85
N LYS A 101 -4.54 7.54 -8.56
CA LYS A 101 -4.87 8.94 -8.41
C LYS A 101 -6.35 9.13 -8.11
N TRP A 102 -6.65 10.22 -7.43
CA TRP A 102 -8.02 10.63 -7.10
C TRP A 102 -8.28 12.00 -7.71
N LYS A 103 -9.50 12.20 -8.19
CA LYS A 103 -9.97 13.57 -8.43
C LYS A 103 -10.05 14.28 -7.08
N ALA A 104 -9.82 15.59 -7.05
CA ALA A 104 -9.82 16.35 -5.80
C ALA A 104 -11.11 16.15 -4.98
N GLU A 105 -12.26 16.10 -5.65
CA GLU A 105 -13.55 15.86 -5.02
C GLU A 105 -13.59 14.49 -4.31
N ASP A 106 -13.14 13.45 -4.98
CA ASP A 106 -13.10 12.09 -4.42
C ASP A 106 -12.09 11.95 -3.30
N TRP A 107 -10.95 12.62 -3.46
CA TRP A 107 -9.93 12.67 -2.42
C TRP A 107 -10.46 13.31 -1.13
N ARG A 108 -11.17 14.44 -1.27
CA ARG A 108 -11.78 15.11 -0.12
C ARG A 108 -12.86 14.26 0.54
N ALA A 109 -13.68 13.58 -0.25
CA ALA A 109 -14.73 12.72 0.26
C ALA A 109 -14.15 11.56 1.09
N LEU A 110 -13.00 11.01 0.70
CA LEU A 110 -12.37 9.92 1.41
C LEU A 110 -11.50 10.42 2.58
N PHE A 111 -10.55 11.31 2.31
CA PHE A 111 -9.52 11.67 3.27
C PHE A 111 -9.86 12.83 4.19
N VAL A 112 -10.71 13.75 3.76
CA VAL A 112 -11.15 14.84 4.63
C VAL A 112 -12.35 14.44 5.47
N LYS A 113 -13.32 13.75 4.89
CA LYS A 113 -14.60 13.43 5.55
C LYS A 113 -14.61 12.16 6.37
N ASN A 114 -13.84 11.14 5.98
CA ASN A 114 -13.77 9.91 6.77
C ASN A 114 -12.71 10.07 7.87
N PRO A 115 -13.06 9.91 9.15
CA PRO A 115 -12.10 10.16 10.25
C PRO A 115 -10.91 9.19 10.25
N VAL A 116 -11.10 7.94 9.89
CA VAL A 116 -10.00 6.97 9.81
C VAL A 116 -9.03 7.36 8.71
N MET A 117 -9.56 7.67 7.52
CA MET A 117 -8.74 8.04 6.38
C MET A 117 -8.10 9.42 6.56
N HIS A 118 -8.75 10.32 7.29
CA HIS A 118 -8.18 11.62 7.68
C HIS A 118 -6.86 11.42 8.44
N GLN A 119 -6.88 10.51 9.41
CA GLN A 119 -5.68 10.24 10.21
C GLN A 119 -4.58 9.56 9.39
N PHE A 120 -4.93 8.70 8.45
CA PHE A 120 -3.95 8.18 7.47
C PHE A 120 -3.33 9.31 6.64
N ALA A 121 -4.16 10.20 6.12
CA ALA A 121 -3.72 11.24 5.19
C ALA A 121 -2.69 12.19 5.82
N ILE A 122 -2.82 12.51 7.10
CA ILE A 122 -1.91 13.39 7.83
C ILE A 122 -0.47 12.87 7.82
N GLY A 123 -0.30 11.55 7.85
CA GLY A 123 1.03 10.93 7.89
C GLY A 123 1.68 10.72 6.53
N LEU A 124 1.05 11.17 5.45
CA LEU A 124 1.51 10.89 4.09
C LEU A 124 1.80 12.18 3.34
N ILE A 125 2.70 12.08 2.36
CA ILE A 125 3.00 13.18 1.44
C ILE A 125 2.22 12.96 0.14
N TRP A 126 1.49 13.97 -0.26
CA TRP A 126 0.61 13.95 -1.41
C TRP A 126 1.16 14.81 -2.54
N GLY A 127 0.74 14.50 -3.75
CA GLY A 127 1.13 15.24 -4.93
C GLY A 127 -0.07 15.66 -5.76
N ILE A 128 0.08 16.78 -6.44
CA ILE A 128 -0.82 17.22 -7.50
C ILE A 128 -0.17 16.79 -8.81
N TYR A 129 -0.93 16.09 -9.64
CA TYR A 129 -0.44 15.50 -10.88
C TYR A 129 -1.12 16.13 -12.09
N GLY A 130 -0.32 16.48 -13.08
CA GLY A 130 -0.77 16.94 -14.37
C GLY A 130 -0.40 15.96 -15.48
N PRO A 131 -0.57 16.35 -16.76
CA PRO A 131 -0.26 15.47 -17.90
C PRO A 131 1.18 14.99 -17.96
N GLU A 132 2.11 15.77 -17.41
CA GLU A 132 3.55 15.47 -17.44
C GLU A 132 4.05 14.87 -16.13
N GLY A 133 3.17 14.59 -15.18
CA GLY A 133 3.52 13.98 -13.90
C GLY A 133 3.34 14.90 -12.71
N LEU A 134 4.19 14.73 -11.71
CA LEU A 134 4.11 15.47 -10.45
C LEU A 134 4.40 16.97 -10.65
N GLU A 135 3.45 17.81 -10.25
CA GLU A 135 3.60 19.27 -10.35
C GLU A 135 3.94 19.91 -9.01
N GLN A 136 3.34 19.40 -7.93
CA GLN A 136 3.50 19.97 -6.60
C GLN A 136 3.29 18.91 -5.53
N THR A 137 4.07 18.97 -4.46
CA THR A 137 3.87 18.15 -3.27
C THR A 137 3.21 18.96 -2.17
N PHE A 138 2.45 18.28 -1.32
CA PHE A 138 1.83 18.92 -0.16
C PHE A 138 1.60 17.92 0.96
N ARG A 139 1.40 18.48 2.14
CA ARG A 139 1.03 17.73 3.34
C ARG A 139 -0.35 18.21 3.81
N TYR A 140 -1.20 17.27 4.20
CA TYR A 140 -2.49 17.54 4.81
C TYR A 140 -2.30 17.63 6.34
N MET A 141 -2.78 18.73 6.93
CA MET A 141 -2.59 19.02 8.35
C MET A 141 -3.81 18.62 9.17
N GLU A 142 -3.60 18.42 10.48
CA GLU A 142 -4.67 18.03 11.40
C GLU A 142 -5.84 19.01 11.42
N ASP A 143 -5.56 20.29 11.21
CA ASP A 143 -6.59 21.35 11.20
C ASP A 143 -7.31 21.48 9.85
N GLY A 144 -7.03 20.60 8.89
CA GLY A 144 -7.66 20.63 7.57
C GLY A 144 -6.99 21.52 6.55
N THR A 145 -5.88 22.17 6.91
CA THR A 145 -5.12 22.99 5.96
C THR A 145 -4.07 22.15 5.22
N PHE A 146 -3.46 22.76 4.19
CA PHE A 146 -2.45 22.12 3.37
C PHE A 146 -1.17 22.95 3.41
N ASN A 147 -0.02 22.29 3.55
CA ASN A 147 1.29 22.92 3.59
C ASN A 147 2.19 22.42 2.48
N THR A 148 3.01 23.34 1.96
CA THR A 148 4.11 23.00 1.06
C THR A 148 5.32 22.45 1.84
N GLU A 149 6.34 21.98 1.12
CA GLU A 149 7.57 21.52 1.76
C GLU A 149 8.33 22.64 2.51
N ASP A 150 8.08 23.90 2.14
CA ASP A 150 8.64 25.08 2.81
C ASP A 150 7.76 25.60 3.95
N GLU A 151 6.74 24.82 4.34
CA GLU A 151 5.77 25.13 5.40
C GLU A 151 4.89 26.35 5.10
N ASP A 152 4.72 26.68 3.84
CA ASP A 152 3.76 27.68 3.41
C ASP A 152 2.37 27.06 3.25
N GLU A 153 1.35 27.76 3.75
CA GLU A 153 -0.03 27.33 3.55
C GLU A 153 -0.41 27.47 2.08
N MET A 154 -1.11 26.47 1.55
CA MET A 154 -1.60 26.47 0.18
C MET A 154 -3.05 26.00 0.11
N GLU A 155 -3.71 26.32 -1.00
CA GLU A 155 -5.02 25.80 -1.32
C GLU A 155 -4.91 24.81 -2.46
N LEU A 156 -5.72 23.74 -2.43
CA LEU A 156 -5.78 22.81 -3.54
C LEU A 156 -6.52 23.46 -4.73
N PRO A 157 -5.93 23.41 -5.93
CA PRO A 157 -6.64 23.88 -7.13
C PRO A 157 -7.92 23.08 -7.35
N GLU A 158 -8.95 23.73 -7.91
CA GLU A 158 -10.16 23.05 -8.31
C GLU A 158 -9.85 22.03 -9.41
N ASN A 159 -10.52 20.89 -9.34
CA ASN A 159 -10.40 19.82 -10.34
C ASN A 159 -8.99 19.24 -10.49
N CYS A 160 -8.12 19.45 -9.50
CA CYS A 160 -6.80 18.83 -9.54
C CYS A 160 -6.88 17.31 -9.32
N VAL A 161 -5.82 16.64 -9.72
CA VAL A 161 -5.67 15.19 -9.53
C VAL A 161 -4.61 14.95 -8.48
N ILE A 162 -4.93 14.15 -7.47
CA ILE A 162 -4.09 13.92 -6.30
C ILE A 162 -3.66 12.46 -6.22
N GLY A 163 -2.43 12.21 -5.87
CA GLY A 163 -1.90 10.88 -5.64
C GLY A 163 -0.86 10.87 -4.53
N LEU A 164 -0.49 9.67 -4.10
CA LEU A 164 0.62 9.50 -3.18
C LEU A 164 1.94 9.70 -3.91
N VAL A 165 2.83 10.47 -3.30
CA VAL A 165 4.14 10.74 -3.88
C VAL A 165 5.06 9.55 -3.61
N HIS A 166 5.75 9.12 -4.65
CA HIS A 166 6.80 8.11 -4.55
C HIS A 166 8.16 8.82 -4.43
N PRO A 167 9.07 8.36 -3.58
CA PRO A 167 10.38 9.03 -3.41
C PRO A 167 11.19 9.09 -4.70
N VAL A 168 10.98 8.19 -5.67
CA VAL A 168 11.66 8.26 -6.99
C VAL A 168 11.30 9.52 -7.78
N GLU A 169 10.16 10.13 -7.46
CA GLU A 169 9.69 11.38 -8.10
C GLU A 169 10.30 12.63 -7.48
N LEU A 170 10.93 12.51 -6.32
CA LEU A 170 11.47 13.63 -5.57
C LEU A 170 12.97 13.76 -5.79
N SER A 171 13.47 15.01 -5.78
CA SER A 171 14.90 15.22 -5.62
C SER A 171 15.32 14.77 -4.22
N GLU A 172 16.59 14.45 -4.05
CA GLU A 172 17.13 14.09 -2.75
C GLU A 172 16.92 15.21 -1.72
N GLU A 173 17.07 16.46 -2.17
CA GLU A 173 16.83 17.65 -1.35
C GLU A 173 15.36 17.74 -0.90
N SER A 174 14.40 17.57 -1.82
CA SER A 174 12.98 17.64 -1.50
C SER A 174 12.57 16.51 -0.56
N ARG A 175 13.05 15.30 -0.79
CA ARG A 175 12.79 14.17 0.11
C ARG A 175 13.29 14.45 1.53
N LYS A 176 14.50 14.98 1.63
CA LYS A 176 15.10 15.33 2.92
C LYS A 176 14.30 16.42 3.63
N THR A 177 13.86 17.45 2.90
CA THR A 177 13.05 18.54 3.45
C THR A 177 11.74 18.01 4.03
N TRP A 178 11.06 17.10 3.31
CA TRP A 178 9.85 16.47 3.81
C TRP A 178 10.10 15.59 5.04
N GLU A 179 11.18 14.83 5.05
CA GLU A 179 11.55 14.00 6.21
C GLU A 179 11.80 14.87 7.44
N GLU A 180 12.48 16.00 7.28
CA GLU A 180 12.72 16.96 8.35
C GLU A 180 11.42 17.58 8.87
N GLN A 181 10.50 17.96 7.98
CA GLN A 181 9.20 18.50 8.40
C GLN A 181 8.40 17.47 9.21
N LEU A 182 8.33 16.24 8.75
CA LEU A 182 7.63 15.19 9.49
C LEU A 182 8.25 14.94 10.86
N ALA A 183 9.58 14.94 10.93
CA ALA A 183 10.29 14.76 12.20
C ALA A 183 10.03 15.93 13.18
N ASP A 184 10.04 17.15 12.69
CA ASP A 184 9.79 18.35 13.50
C ASP A 184 8.38 18.35 14.10
N TYR A 185 7.39 17.82 13.37
CA TYR A 185 6.02 17.70 13.84
C TYR A 185 5.72 16.34 14.49
N GLU A 186 6.73 15.51 14.69
CA GLU A 186 6.61 14.18 15.31
C GLU A 186 5.60 13.28 14.58
N VAL A 187 5.52 13.41 13.27
CA VAL A 187 4.64 12.60 12.43
C VAL A 187 5.35 11.32 12.00
N VAL A 188 4.74 10.18 12.31
CA VAL A 188 5.22 8.86 11.88
C VAL A 188 4.37 8.41 10.69
N GLN A 189 5.00 8.03 9.60
CA GLN A 189 4.29 7.56 8.42
C GLN A 189 3.66 6.18 8.68
N PRO A 190 2.41 5.95 8.21
CA PRO A 190 1.71 4.68 8.45
C PRO A 190 2.34 3.49 7.73
N PHE A 191 3.13 3.75 6.69
CA PHE A 191 3.96 2.76 6.01
C PHE A 191 5.15 3.49 5.40
N GLN A 192 6.12 2.74 4.89
CA GLN A 192 7.30 3.33 4.25
C GLN A 192 6.92 4.00 2.94
N GLN A 193 6.84 5.32 2.97
CA GLN A 193 6.66 6.15 1.78
C GLN A 193 7.96 6.89 1.46
N LEU A 194 8.34 7.90 2.26
CA LEU A 194 9.57 8.67 2.02
C LEU A 194 10.82 7.83 2.23
N SER A 195 10.79 6.90 3.17
CA SER A 195 11.90 5.99 3.48
C SER A 195 11.93 4.74 2.59
N ARG A 196 11.00 4.64 1.63
CA ARG A 196 10.93 3.49 0.75
C ARG A 196 12.19 3.40 -0.11
N THR A 197 12.76 2.21 -0.20
CA THR A 197 13.96 1.99 -1.01
C THR A 197 13.66 2.24 -2.48
N ILE A 198 14.51 3.04 -3.12
CA ILE A 198 14.42 3.36 -4.55
C ILE A 198 15.38 2.44 -5.30
N TYR A 199 14.87 1.78 -6.34
CA TYR A 199 15.67 0.97 -7.24
C TYR A 199 15.66 1.60 -8.62
N THR A 200 16.84 1.74 -9.21
CA THR A 200 17.03 2.28 -10.56
C THR A 200 17.73 1.26 -11.43
N LEU A 201 17.77 1.52 -12.72
CA LEU A 201 18.47 0.65 -13.67
C LEU A 201 19.96 0.52 -13.33
N LEU A 202 20.45 -0.70 -13.39
CA LEU A 202 21.88 -0.96 -13.36
C LEU A 202 22.48 -0.73 -14.76
N PRO A 203 23.79 -0.46 -14.88
CA PRO A 203 24.41 -0.26 -16.20
C PRO A 203 24.15 -1.38 -17.19
N GLU A 204 24.19 -2.63 -16.75
CA GLU A 204 23.95 -3.81 -17.57
C GLU A 204 22.48 -3.98 -17.98
N GLU A 205 21.58 -3.25 -17.35
CA GLU A 205 20.13 -3.30 -17.63
C GLU A 205 19.68 -2.25 -18.64
N GLU A 206 20.52 -1.29 -18.98
CA GLU A 206 20.13 -0.13 -19.78
C GLU A 206 19.56 -0.52 -21.15
N ASN A 207 20.09 -1.56 -21.77
CA ASN A 207 19.61 -2.05 -23.06
C ASN A 207 18.97 -3.45 -22.97
N ALA A 208 18.69 -3.91 -21.75
CA ALA A 208 18.12 -5.23 -21.52
C ALA A 208 16.61 -5.22 -21.59
N ARG A 209 16.05 -6.38 -21.95
CA ARG A 209 14.60 -6.64 -21.95
C ARG A 209 14.17 -7.58 -20.82
N THR A 210 15.13 -8.16 -20.11
CA THR A 210 14.86 -9.04 -18.98
C THR A 210 15.52 -8.53 -17.73
N LEU A 211 14.81 -8.62 -16.61
CA LEU A 211 15.31 -8.25 -15.29
C LEU A 211 15.89 -9.51 -14.65
N ASP A 212 17.22 -9.57 -14.57
CA ASP A 212 17.95 -10.78 -14.17
C ASP A 212 18.49 -10.73 -12.73
N ARG A 213 18.27 -9.63 -12.00
CA ARG A 213 18.84 -9.40 -10.67
C ARG A 213 18.56 -10.52 -9.67
N PHE A 214 17.40 -11.16 -9.80
CA PHE A 214 16.94 -12.17 -8.86
C PHE A 214 17.17 -13.58 -9.37
N GLY A 215 17.78 -13.70 -10.53
CA GLY A 215 18.04 -15.00 -11.15
C GLY A 215 18.96 -15.85 -10.32
N GLY A 216 18.56 -17.11 -10.14
CA GLY A 216 19.33 -18.10 -9.40
C GLY A 216 19.01 -18.17 -7.90
N TYR A 217 18.26 -17.22 -7.34
CA TYR A 217 17.88 -17.33 -5.92
C TYR A 217 17.00 -18.55 -5.68
N ILE A 218 17.34 -19.31 -4.67
CA ILE A 218 16.64 -20.54 -4.29
C ILE A 218 15.96 -20.31 -2.95
N LEU A 219 14.66 -20.56 -2.91
CA LEU A 219 13.86 -20.41 -1.69
C LEU A 219 12.62 -21.29 -1.75
N ASN A 220 11.96 -21.42 -0.60
CA ASN A 220 10.75 -22.21 -0.47
C ASN A 220 9.63 -21.62 -1.36
N GLY A 221 8.98 -22.47 -2.15
CA GLY A 221 7.93 -22.07 -3.07
C GLY A 221 6.69 -21.48 -2.40
N LEU A 222 6.30 -21.99 -1.21
CA LEU A 222 5.19 -21.40 -0.43
C LEU A 222 5.53 -19.99 0.03
N SER A 223 6.78 -19.77 0.46
CA SER A 223 7.23 -18.44 0.87
C SER A 223 7.19 -17.46 -0.30
N LEU A 224 7.71 -17.84 -1.45
CA LEU A 224 7.68 -17.01 -2.66
C LEU A 224 6.25 -16.70 -3.07
N SER A 225 5.42 -17.74 -3.21
CA SER A 225 4.03 -17.62 -3.63
C SER A 225 3.22 -16.74 -2.67
N GLY A 226 3.34 -16.98 -1.37
CA GLY A 226 2.62 -16.23 -0.35
C GLY A 226 2.98 -14.75 -0.34
N LYS A 227 4.26 -14.43 -0.43
CA LYS A 227 4.73 -13.04 -0.46
C LYS A 227 4.29 -12.31 -1.73
N LEU A 228 4.42 -12.95 -2.88
CA LEU A 228 3.99 -12.36 -4.14
C LEU A 228 2.48 -12.13 -4.17
N GLN A 229 1.69 -13.10 -3.75
CA GLN A 229 0.23 -12.97 -3.71
C GLN A 229 -0.22 -11.87 -2.75
N ALA A 230 0.45 -11.73 -1.61
CA ALA A 230 0.18 -10.64 -0.67
C ALA A 230 0.45 -9.25 -1.27
N MET A 231 1.32 -9.15 -2.27
CA MET A 231 1.66 -7.91 -2.97
C MET A 231 0.87 -7.71 -4.27
N GLY A 232 -0.14 -8.54 -4.53
CA GLY A 232 -1.02 -8.38 -5.68
C GLY A 232 -0.63 -9.17 -6.92
N TRP A 233 0.37 -10.03 -6.82
CA TRP A 233 0.72 -10.94 -7.90
C TRP A 233 -0.21 -12.15 -7.93
N TYR A 234 -0.39 -12.74 -9.10
CA TYR A 234 -1.14 -13.98 -9.25
C TYR A 234 -0.31 -15.00 -10.02
N ARG A 235 -0.56 -16.26 -9.76
CA ARG A 235 0.16 -17.34 -10.47
C ARG A 235 -0.30 -17.42 -11.91
N GLY A 236 0.59 -17.89 -12.77
CA GLY A 236 0.30 -18.13 -14.17
C GLY A 236 -0.58 -19.34 -14.40
N SER A 237 -0.77 -19.65 -15.66
CA SER A 237 -1.61 -20.78 -16.09
C SER A 237 -1.07 -22.10 -15.57
N VAL A 238 -1.96 -22.91 -15.04
CA VAL A 238 -1.67 -24.26 -14.59
C VAL A 238 -1.67 -25.18 -15.81
N GLN A 239 -0.57 -25.90 -15.96
CA GLN A 239 -0.39 -26.85 -17.04
C GLN A 239 -0.88 -28.24 -16.64
N ASP A 240 -0.80 -29.19 -17.56
CA ASP A 240 -1.13 -30.58 -17.30
C ASP A 240 -0.37 -31.08 -16.06
N ALA A 241 -1.04 -31.84 -15.21
CA ALA A 241 -0.53 -32.31 -13.93
C ALA A 241 -0.43 -31.26 -12.82
N GLY A 242 -0.98 -30.05 -13.01
CA GLY A 242 -1.08 -29.04 -11.95
C GLY A 242 0.12 -28.14 -11.78
N GLY A 243 1.11 -28.20 -12.67
CA GLY A 243 2.32 -27.37 -12.59
C GLY A 243 2.10 -25.96 -13.12
N PHE A 244 2.80 -24.98 -12.53
CA PHE A 244 2.86 -23.62 -13.06
C PHE A 244 4.27 -23.07 -12.89
N TYR A 245 4.65 -22.13 -13.76
CA TYR A 245 6.05 -21.69 -13.93
C TYR A 245 6.22 -20.19 -13.92
N THR A 246 5.14 -19.44 -13.69
CA THR A 246 5.15 -17.98 -13.77
C THR A 246 4.24 -17.35 -12.72
N PHE A 247 4.58 -16.10 -12.36
CA PHE A 247 3.71 -15.20 -11.63
C PHE A 247 3.56 -13.92 -12.42
N TYR A 248 2.42 -13.26 -12.30
CA TYR A 248 2.07 -12.05 -13.03
C TYR A 248 1.56 -10.96 -12.10
N ARG A 249 1.85 -9.72 -12.48
CA ARG A 249 1.19 -8.57 -11.90
C ARG A 249 0.94 -7.54 -12.99
N GLU A 250 -0.29 -7.01 -13.08
CA GLU A 250 -0.63 -5.98 -14.05
C GLU A 250 -1.04 -4.68 -13.39
N ASP A 251 -0.64 -3.57 -13.99
CA ASP A 251 -1.13 -2.24 -13.72
C ASP A 251 -1.90 -1.78 -14.94
N THR A 252 -3.23 -1.82 -14.86
CA THR A 252 -4.10 -1.50 -15.98
C THR A 252 -4.08 -0.01 -16.33
N GLU A 253 -3.85 0.88 -15.36
CA GLU A 253 -3.75 2.31 -15.60
C GLU A 253 -2.49 2.69 -16.35
N LEU A 254 -1.36 2.06 -16.01
CA LEU A 254 -0.11 2.23 -16.75
C LEU A 254 -0.08 1.45 -18.05
N GLY A 255 -0.96 0.47 -18.22
CA GLY A 255 -0.97 -0.39 -19.38
C GLY A 255 0.20 -1.37 -19.42
N LEU A 256 0.81 -1.68 -18.29
CA LEU A 256 1.97 -2.58 -18.18
C LEU A 256 1.70 -3.72 -17.21
N GLY A 257 2.35 -4.85 -17.48
CA GLY A 257 2.42 -5.97 -16.58
C GLY A 257 3.84 -6.49 -16.47
N VAL A 258 4.06 -7.38 -15.54
CA VAL A 258 5.34 -8.06 -15.33
C VAL A 258 5.09 -9.54 -15.11
N GLU A 259 5.94 -10.35 -15.74
CA GLU A 259 5.92 -11.80 -15.64
C GLU A 259 7.22 -12.25 -14.99
N LEU A 260 7.12 -12.97 -13.86
CA LEU A 260 8.27 -13.59 -13.21
C LEU A 260 8.34 -15.05 -13.61
N HIS A 261 9.45 -15.47 -14.17
CA HIS A 261 9.74 -16.86 -14.47
C HIS A 261 10.50 -17.52 -13.32
N PHE A 262 10.14 -18.76 -13.03
CA PHE A 262 10.83 -19.57 -12.02
C PHE A 262 10.80 -21.05 -12.42
N SER A 263 11.46 -21.90 -11.66
CA SER A 263 11.59 -23.32 -11.99
C SER A 263 10.29 -24.12 -11.95
N GLY A 264 9.25 -23.52 -11.37
CA GLY A 264 7.93 -24.15 -11.31
C GLY A 264 7.67 -24.92 -10.04
N THR A 265 6.38 -25.13 -9.79
CA THR A 265 5.87 -25.95 -8.70
C THR A 265 4.44 -26.39 -9.03
N PHE A 266 3.85 -27.20 -8.17
CA PHE A 266 2.48 -27.68 -8.35
C PHE A 266 1.53 -26.94 -7.43
N VAL A 267 0.30 -26.75 -7.89
CA VAL A 267 -0.78 -26.20 -7.05
C VAL A 267 -1.01 -27.12 -5.86
N GLY A 268 -0.88 -26.57 -4.66
CA GLY A 268 -1.02 -27.32 -3.41
C GLY A 268 0.23 -28.09 -2.99
N GLY A 269 1.31 -28.03 -3.78
CA GLY A 269 2.55 -28.74 -3.48
C GLY A 269 3.76 -27.81 -3.40
N GLU A 270 3.54 -26.54 -3.02
CA GLU A 270 4.57 -25.50 -3.04
C GLU A 270 5.59 -25.58 -1.91
N ASN A 271 5.52 -26.59 -1.03
CA ASN A 271 6.46 -26.78 0.07
C ASN A 271 7.77 -27.45 -0.39
N GLU A 272 8.30 -26.93 -1.49
CA GLU A 272 9.58 -27.36 -2.05
C GLU A 272 10.39 -26.09 -2.39
N ASP A 273 11.70 -26.25 -2.50
CA ASP A 273 12.53 -25.15 -2.97
C ASP A 273 12.39 -24.96 -4.47
N VAL A 274 12.32 -23.71 -4.86
CA VAL A 274 12.24 -23.29 -6.27
C VAL A 274 13.38 -22.34 -6.58
N THR A 275 13.74 -22.22 -7.86
CA THR A 275 14.75 -21.29 -8.34
C THR A 275 14.05 -20.18 -9.12
N VAL A 276 14.35 -18.94 -8.76
CA VAL A 276 13.86 -17.76 -9.48
C VAL A 276 14.72 -17.56 -10.73
N TYR A 277 14.07 -17.23 -11.83
CA TYR A 277 14.76 -16.90 -13.09
C TYR A 277 14.66 -15.40 -13.35
N ASP A 278 14.16 -14.99 -14.51
CA ASP A 278 14.07 -13.59 -14.87
C ASP A 278 12.63 -13.03 -14.75
N ALA A 279 12.52 -11.71 -14.82
CA ALA A 279 11.25 -11.04 -14.94
C ALA A 279 11.21 -10.26 -16.27
N ARG A 280 10.03 -10.17 -16.88
CA ARG A 280 9.81 -9.53 -18.17
C ARG A 280 8.59 -8.63 -18.10
N PHE A 281 8.74 -7.40 -18.56
CA PHE A 281 7.62 -6.46 -18.64
C PHE A 281 6.92 -6.60 -19.98
N TYR A 282 5.62 -6.45 -19.98
CA TYR A 282 4.79 -6.60 -21.17
C TYR A 282 3.64 -5.59 -21.15
N GLN A 283 2.98 -5.40 -22.29
CA GLN A 283 1.78 -4.55 -22.33
C GLN A 283 0.60 -5.28 -21.74
N ALA A 284 -0.09 -4.62 -20.80
CA ALA A 284 -1.26 -5.20 -20.14
C ALA A 284 -2.34 -5.60 -21.17
N GLY A 285 -2.97 -6.74 -20.92
CA GLY A 285 -4.00 -7.28 -21.80
C GLY A 285 -3.48 -8.19 -22.91
N THR A 286 -2.17 -8.27 -23.11
CA THR A 286 -1.61 -9.19 -24.12
C THR A 286 -1.42 -10.60 -23.58
N ILE A 287 -1.38 -10.76 -22.26
CA ILE A 287 -1.33 -12.06 -21.60
C ILE A 287 -2.68 -12.29 -20.92
N LYS A 288 -3.39 -13.34 -21.33
CA LYS A 288 -4.72 -13.65 -20.79
C LYS A 288 -4.60 -14.51 -19.54
N ARG A 289 -5.15 -14.04 -18.43
CA ARG A 289 -5.23 -14.80 -17.19
C ARG A 289 -6.07 -16.07 -17.41
N GLY A 290 -5.50 -17.22 -17.04
CA GLY A 290 -6.16 -18.51 -17.19
C GLY A 290 -5.97 -19.17 -18.56
N SER A 291 -5.20 -18.58 -19.47
CA SER A 291 -4.86 -19.16 -20.76
C SER A 291 -3.83 -20.28 -20.62
N TYR A 292 -3.77 -21.12 -21.64
CA TYR A 292 -2.83 -22.23 -21.67
C TYR A 292 -1.40 -21.76 -21.96
N MET A 293 -0.47 -22.67 -21.77
CA MET A 293 0.99 -22.56 -21.71
C MET A 293 1.74 -21.77 -22.80
N TYR A 294 1.07 -21.20 -23.78
CA TYR A 294 1.75 -20.50 -24.87
C TYR A 294 1.70 -18.97 -24.78
N ASP A 295 1.06 -18.45 -23.73
CA ASP A 295 0.94 -16.99 -23.55
C ASP A 295 2.01 -16.42 -22.62
N GLU A 296 3.24 -16.92 -22.75
CA GLU A 296 4.38 -16.37 -22.03
C GLU A 296 4.98 -15.18 -22.79
N VAL A 297 5.52 -14.23 -22.03
CA VAL A 297 6.23 -13.10 -22.59
C VAL A 297 7.56 -13.58 -23.19
N LYS A 298 7.77 -13.36 -24.47
CA LYS A 298 9.02 -13.73 -25.12
C LYS A 298 10.09 -12.69 -24.77
N PRO A 299 11.35 -13.12 -24.49
CA PRO A 299 12.41 -12.16 -24.16
C PRO A 299 12.61 -11.09 -25.22
N GLU A 300 12.55 -11.46 -26.48
CA GLU A 300 12.79 -10.56 -27.60
C GLU A 300 11.68 -9.54 -27.86
N THR A 301 10.47 -9.78 -27.32
CA THR A 301 9.33 -8.86 -27.45
C THR A 301 8.96 -8.17 -26.14
N ALA A 302 9.67 -8.48 -25.07
CA ALA A 302 9.45 -7.82 -23.78
C ALA A 302 9.81 -6.34 -23.89
N VAL A 303 9.19 -5.53 -23.04
CA VAL A 303 9.47 -4.09 -22.97
C VAL A 303 10.92 -3.88 -22.51
N LEU A 304 11.64 -2.96 -23.16
CA LEU A 304 12.97 -2.57 -22.70
C LEU A 304 12.86 -2.04 -21.26
N LEU A 305 13.77 -2.45 -20.40
CA LEU A 305 13.74 -2.02 -19.00
C LEU A 305 13.81 -0.50 -18.86
N LYS A 306 14.56 0.18 -19.74
CA LYS A 306 14.65 1.64 -19.75
C LYS A 306 13.34 2.33 -20.12
N ASP A 307 12.42 1.63 -20.78
CA ASP A 307 11.12 2.18 -21.19
C ASP A 307 10.02 1.94 -20.14
N VAL A 308 10.34 1.24 -19.05
CA VAL A 308 9.42 1.06 -17.92
C VAL A 308 9.44 2.32 -17.07
N PRO A 309 8.28 2.90 -16.72
CA PRO A 309 8.25 4.08 -15.86
C PRO A 309 9.00 3.85 -14.54
N ALA A 310 9.75 4.85 -14.12
CA ALA A 310 10.68 4.74 -12.98
C ALA A 310 10.01 4.25 -11.70
N ARG A 311 8.81 4.74 -11.37
CA ARG A 311 8.09 4.28 -10.18
C ARG A 311 7.74 2.79 -10.28
N TYR A 312 7.18 2.38 -11.40
CA TYR A 312 6.78 0.99 -11.61
C TYR A 312 7.99 0.05 -11.53
N PHE A 313 9.07 0.42 -12.20
CA PHE A 313 10.32 -0.34 -12.13
C PHE A 313 10.83 -0.48 -10.70
N SER A 314 10.91 0.64 -9.97
CA SER A 314 11.35 0.64 -8.58
C SER A 314 10.47 -0.25 -7.70
N GLU A 315 9.14 -0.18 -7.87
CA GLU A 315 8.21 -0.97 -7.08
C GLU A 315 8.27 -2.46 -7.39
N ILE A 316 8.45 -2.83 -8.64
CA ILE A 316 8.60 -4.23 -9.01
C ILE A 316 9.90 -4.80 -8.42
N VAL A 317 11.00 -4.08 -8.54
CA VAL A 317 12.27 -4.51 -7.93
C VAL A 317 12.14 -4.61 -6.41
N TYR A 318 11.50 -3.62 -5.78
CA TYR A 318 11.22 -3.63 -4.34
C TYR A 318 10.43 -4.89 -3.92
N GLN A 319 9.39 -5.24 -4.66
CA GLN A 319 8.56 -6.40 -4.38
C GLN A 319 9.32 -7.71 -4.57
N LEU A 320 10.09 -7.81 -5.63
CA LEU A 320 10.89 -9.01 -5.91
C LEU A 320 12.02 -9.19 -4.88
N ALA A 321 12.65 -8.08 -4.46
CA ALA A 321 13.63 -8.11 -3.40
C ALA A 321 13.02 -8.62 -2.10
N GLY A 322 11.83 -8.13 -1.74
CA GLY A 322 11.10 -8.60 -0.56
C GLY A 322 10.69 -10.07 -0.65
N ALA A 323 10.20 -10.48 -1.81
CA ALA A 323 9.74 -11.86 -2.02
C ALA A 323 10.88 -12.88 -2.00
N THR A 324 12.10 -12.47 -2.37
CA THR A 324 13.28 -13.35 -2.44
C THR A 324 14.23 -13.18 -1.25
N ALA A 325 13.92 -12.30 -0.29
CA ALA A 325 14.81 -11.96 0.82
C ALA A 325 15.20 -13.15 1.70
N ALA A 326 14.34 -14.16 1.79
CA ALA A 326 14.60 -15.37 2.58
C ALA A 326 15.56 -16.35 1.91
N SER A 327 15.95 -16.13 0.66
CA SER A 327 16.87 -16.98 -0.05
C SER A 327 18.26 -16.91 0.58
N GLN A 328 18.87 -18.07 0.84
CA GLN A 328 20.23 -18.19 1.36
C GLN A 328 21.18 -18.79 0.34
N GLU A 329 20.66 -19.19 -0.81
CA GLU A 329 21.43 -19.84 -1.85
C GLU A 329 21.16 -19.17 -3.20
N ARG A 330 22.17 -19.20 -4.06
CA ARG A 330 22.04 -18.69 -5.42
C ARG A 330 22.72 -19.65 -6.40
N ASN A 331 21.98 -20.10 -7.39
CA ASN A 331 22.51 -20.89 -8.50
C ASN A 331 23.02 -19.94 -9.58
N GLU A 332 24.34 -19.77 -9.67
CA GLU A 332 24.96 -18.88 -10.65
C GLU A 332 24.76 -19.34 -12.10
N ASN A 333 24.43 -20.61 -12.29
CA ASN A 333 24.21 -21.20 -13.62
C ASN A 333 22.72 -21.31 -13.99
N TRP A 334 21.86 -20.52 -13.37
CA TRP A 334 20.41 -20.60 -13.53
C TRP A 334 19.94 -20.44 -14.99
N ARG A 335 20.67 -19.66 -15.81
CA ARG A 335 20.34 -19.47 -17.22
C ARG A 335 20.35 -20.73 -18.04
N LYS A 336 21.10 -21.72 -17.61
CA LYS A 336 21.16 -23.02 -18.29
C LYS A 336 19.95 -23.88 -18.00
N GLU A 337 19.19 -23.56 -16.97
CA GLU A 337 18.01 -24.30 -16.55
C GLU A 337 16.71 -23.75 -17.14
N CYS A 338 16.71 -22.49 -17.51
CA CYS A 338 15.49 -21.81 -18.02
C CYS A 338 15.35 -21.85 -19.54
#